data_29516a414380b1e8bde61182d3b5cffc
#
_entry.id   29516a414380b1e8bde61182d3b5cffc
#
_cell.length_a   1.000
_cell.length_b   1.000
_cell.length_c   1.000
_cell.angle_alpha   90.00
_cell.angle_beta   90.00
_cell.angle_gamma   90.00
#
_symmetry.space_group_name_H-M   'P 1'
#
loop_
_entity.id
_entity.type
_entity.pdbx_description
1 polymer ?
#
loop_
_entity_poly.entity_id
_entity_poly.type
_entity_poly.pdbx_seq_one_letter_code
_entity_poly.pdbx_strand_id
1 'polypeptide(L)'
;MERYLIETPHSDQDCKLLVDQIYAMGYLYHFDWGCKAGVHCGWAIIEAENEAEARLAVPSIVRNKARVIHLNKFSRDLKLSHEILEEQA
;
A
#
# COMPACT_ATOMS: atom_id res chain seq x y z
N MET A 1 16.16 0.05 -2.72
CA MET A 1 14.94 0.52 -2.08
C MET A 1 14.03 -0.64 -1.71
N GLU A 2 13.28 -0.47 -0.67
CA GLU A 2 12.33 -1.48 -0.23
C GLU A 2 10.98 -1.29 -0.92
N ARG A 3 10.18 -2.36 -1.01
CA ARG A 3 8.85 -2.30 -1.59
C ARG A 3 7.80 -2.32 -0.50
N TYR A 4 6.77 -1.53 -0.69
CA TYR A 4 5.66 -1.41 0.26
C TYR A 4 4.32 -1.52 -0.45
N LEU A 5 3.42 -2.33 0.12
CA LEU A 5 2.04 -2.34 -0.31
C LEU A 5 1.30 -1.25 0.48
N ILE A 6 0.60 -0.40 -0.24
CA ILE A 6 -0.23 0.64 0.34
C ILE A 6 -1.68 0.28 0.14
N GLU A 7 -2.46 0.32 1.23
CA GLU A 7 -3.91 0.14 1.19
C GLU A 7 -4.56 1.41 1.70
N THR A 8 -5.53 1.93 0.95
CA THR A 8 -6.21 3.18 1.30
C THR A 8 -7.71 2.97 1.45
N PRO A 9 -8.15 2.31 2.54
CA PRO A 9 -9.59 2.18 2.77
C PRO A 9 -10.22 3.56 2.96
N HIS A 10 -11.40 3.75 2.39
CA HIS A 10 -12.11 5.02 2.44
C HIS A 10 -13.61 4.78 2.31
N SER A 11 -14.41 5.81 2.62
CA SER A 11 -15.84 5.74 2.44
C SER A 11 -16.20 5.94 0.97
N ASP A 12 -17.40 5.48 0.60
CA ASP A 12 -17.95 5.71 -0.74
C ASP A 12 -17.95 7.20 -1.09
N GLN A 13 -18.27 8.05 -0.12
CA GLN A 13 -18.34 9.49 -0.34
C GLN A 13 -16.99 10.13 -0.62
N ASP A 14 -15.92 9.55 -0.11
CA ASP A 14 -14.57 10.09 -0.26
C ASP A 14 -13.83 9.56 -1.49
N CYS A 15 -14.43 8.62 -2.22
CA CYS A 15 -13.77 7.95 -3.32
C CYS A 15 -13.22 8.92 -4.37
N LYS A 16 -14.08 9.81 -4.87
CA LYS A 16 -13.67 10.77 -5.91
C LYS A 16 -12.59 11.72 -5.40
N LEU A 17 -12.76 12.22 -4.18
CA LEU A 17 -11.78 13.14 -3.60
C LEU A 17 -10.43 12.48 -3.45
N LEU A 18 -10.41 11.23 -2.98
CA LEU A 18 -9.16 10.49 -2.82
C LEU A 18 -8.47 10.25 -4.16
N VAL A 19 -9.23 9.83 -5.18
CA VAL A 19 -8.68 9.64 -6.53
C VAL A 19 -8.07 10.94 -7.05
N ASP A 20 -8.79 12.05 -6.90
CA ASP A 20 -8.31 13.35 -7.37
C ASP A 20 -7.03 13.77 -6.64
N GLN A 21 -6.95 13.54 -5.34
CA GLN A 21 -5.76 13.89 -4.56
C GLN A 21 -4.55 13.03 -4.91
N ILE A 22 -4.75 11.74 -5.10
CA ILE A 22 -3.67 10.83 -5.49
C ILE A 22 -3.17 11.18 -6.90
N TYR A 23 -4.10 11.57 -7.78
CA TYR A 23 -3.72 12.05 -9.10
C TYR A 23 -2.85 13.31 -9.01
N ALA A 24 -3.26 14.27 -8.19
CA ALA A 24 -2.52 15.52 -8.01
C ALA A 24 -1.12 15.28 -7.42
N MET A 25 -0.96 14.23 -6.63
CA MET A 25 0.33 13.86 -6.05
C MET A 25 1.22 13.07 -7.02
N GLY A 26 0.70 12.70 -8.20
CA GLY A 26 1.46 11.98 -9.20
C GLY A 26 1.50 10.47 -9.04
N TYR A 27 0.65 9.91 -8.18
CA TYR A 27 0.67 8.47 -7.89
C TYR A 27 -0.51 7.68 -8.43
N LEU A 28 -1.46 8.32 -9.12
CA LEU A 28 -2.71 7.65 -9.53
C LEU A 28 -2.46 6.34 -10.29
N TYR A 29 -1.50 6.35 -11.20
CA TYR A 29 -1.25 5.20 -12.06
C TYR A 29 -0.47 4.07 -11.38
N HIS A 30 -0.09 4.29 -10.12
CA HIS A 30 0.47 3.22 -9.28
C HIS A 30 -0.61 2.46 -8.53
N PHE A 31 -1.84 2.97 -8.51
CA PHE A 31 -2.93 2.40 -7.73
C PHE A 31 -3.90 1.61 -8.58
N ASP A 32 -4.35 0.49 -8.03
CA ASP A 32 -5.52 -0.24 -8.50
C ASP A 32 -6.64 -0.04 -7.49
N TRP A 33 -7.87 0.03 -7.97
CA TRP A 33 -9.00 0.43 -7.15
C TRP A 33 -10.10 -0.62 -7.18
N GLY A 34 -10.69 -0.90 -6.01
CA GLY A 34 -11.81 -1.83 -5.89
C GLY A 34 -13.17 -1.18 -5.86
N CYS A 35 -13.25 0.16 -5.99
CA CYS A 35 -14.49 0.90 -5.79
C CYS A 35 -15.63 0.43 -6.71
N LYS A 36 -15.33 0.15 -7.97
CA LYS A 36 -16.34 -0.33 -8.92
C LYS A 36 -16.87 -1.73 -8.57
N ALA A 37 -16.11 -2.49 -7.80
CA ALA A 37 -16.52 -3.81 -7.33
C ALA A 37 -17.13 -3.75 -5.94
N GLY A 38 -17.36 -2.56 -5.40
CA GLY A 38 -17.96 -2.38 -4.10
C GLY A 38 -16.98 -2.43 -2.94
N VAL A 39 -15.68 -2.50 -3.23
CA VAL A 39 -14.63 -2.50 -2.21
C VAL A 39 -13.93 -1.14 -2.26
N HIS A 40 -14.27 -0.25 -1.33
CA HIS A 40 -13.77 1.11 -1.34
C HIS A 40 -12.36 1.18 -0.76
N CYS A 41 -11.41 0.79 -1.58
CA CYS A 41 -10.00 0.77 -1.24
C CYS A 41 -9.16 0.91 -2.51
N GLY A 42 -8.03 1.57 -2.38
CA GLY A 42 -7.01 1.60 -3.42
C GLY A 42 -5.77 0.86 -2.94
N TRP A 43 -5.08 0.19 -3.84
CA TRP A 43 -3.86 -0.55 -3.53
C TRP A 43 -2.75 -0.16 -4.50
N ALA A 44 -1.54 0.02 -3.96
CA ALA A 44 -0.36 0.29 -4.77
C ALA A 44 0.84 -0.41 -4.15
N ILE A 45 1.80 -0.77 -5.02
CA ILE A 45 3.10 -1.21 -4.54
C ILE A 45 4.09 -0.12 -4.96
N ILE A 46 4.77 0.47 -3.99
CA ILE A 46 5.75 1.52 -4.27
C ILE A 46 7.09 1.20 -3.61
N GLU A 47 8.14 1.75 -4.18
CA GLU A 47 9.49 1.64 -3.63
C GLU A 47 9.79 2.87 -2.80
N ALA A 48 10.35 2.66 -1.61
CA ALA A 48 10.71 3.74 -0.70
C ALA A 48 11.83 3.27 0.23
N GLU A 49 12.50 4.22 0.85
CA GLU A 49 13.60 3.90 1.77
C GLU A 49 13.08 3.30 3.08
N ASN A 50 11.89 3.70 3.51
CA ASN A 50 11.29 3.21 4.75
C ASN A 50 9.77 3.42 4.72
N GLU A 51 9.10 2.92 5.75
CA GLU A 51 7.63 3.02 5.83
C GLU A 51 7.15 4.47 5.86
N ALA A 52 7.82 5.33 6.59
CA ALA A 52 7.43 6.73 6.69
C ALA A 52 7.46 7.42 5.33
N GLU A 53 8.49 7.14 4.52
CA GLU A 53 8.57 7.67 3.16
C GLU A 53 7.47 7.09 2.27
N ALA A 54 7.21 5.79 2.36
CA ALA A 54 6.14 5.15 1.60
C ALA A 54 4.78 5.77 1.94
N ARG A 55 4.55 6.08 3.20
CA ARG A 55 3.29 6.66 3.67
C ARG A 55 3.04 8.06 3.12
N LEU A 56 4.07 8.75 2.67
CA LEU A 56 3.90 10.06 2.03
C LEU A 56 3.17 9.99 0.69
N ALA A 57 3.06 8.81 0.07
CA ALA A 57 2.27 8.64 -1.15
C ALA A 57 0.77 8.61 -0.87
N VAL A 58 0.37 8.66 0.41
CA VAL A 58 -1.03 8.61 0.82
C VAL A 58 -1.50 10.02 1.19
N PRO A 59 -2.62 10.50 0.61
CA PRO A 59 -3.17 11.80 0.99
C PRO A 59 -3.52 11.88 2.48
N SER A 60 -3.40 13.07 3.04
CA SER A 60 -3.61 13.29 4.48
C SER A 60 -4.99 12.86 4.96
N ILE A 61 -6.02 12.93 4.11
CA ILE A 61 -7.39 12.60 4.51
C ILE A 61 -7.56 11.13 4.92
N VAL A 62 -6.70 10.24 4.41
CA VAL A 62 -6.78 8.80 4.76
C VAL A 62 -5.47 8.29 5.33
N ARG A 63 -4.48 9.15 5.57
CA ARG A 63 -3.13 8.71 5.94
C ARG A 63 -3.09 7.88 7.22
N ASN A 64 -3.89 8.24 8.22
CA ASN A 64 -3.96 7.47 9.47
C ASN A 64 -4.83 6.22 9.37
N LYS A 65 -5.61 6.06 8.29
CA LYS A 65 -6.37 4.84 8.05
C LYS A 65 -5.65 3.89 7.11
N ALA A 66 -4.67 4.39 6.38
CA ALA A 66 -3.93 3.58 5.41
C ALA A 66 -3.05 2.56 6.09
N ARG A 67 -2.92 1.40 5.45
CA ARG A 67 -1.95 0.40 5.87
C ARG A 67 -0.78 0.46 4.90
N VAL A 68 0.42 0.43 5.45
CA VAL A 68 1.66 0.37 4.68
C VAL A 68 2.40 -0.88 5.13
N ILE A 69 2.56 -1.83 4.23
CA ILE A 69 3.08 -3.16 4.55
C ILE A 69 4.39 -3.35 3.79
N HIS A 70 5.46 -3.59 4.53
CA HIS A 70 6.76 -3.92 3.94
C HIS A 70 6.66 -5.31 3.29
N LEU A 71 7.04 -5.38 2.01
CA LEU A 71 6.93 -6.62 1.24
C LEU A 71 8.28 -7.28 1.06
N ASN A 72 8.29 -8.58 1.21
CA ASN A 72 9.48 -9.40 1.03
C ASN A 72 9.16 -10.60 0.14
N LYS A 73 10.18 -11.12 -0.50
CA LYS A 73 10.07 -12.37 -1.23
C LYS A 73 10.92 -13.42 -0.52
N PHE A 74 10.38 -14.61 -0.44
CA PHE A 74 11.14 -15.74 0.09
C PHE A 74 11.81 -16.48 -1.05
N SER A 75 13.04 -16.94 -0.83
CA SER A 75 13.76 -17.74 -1.81
C SER A 75 13.39 -19.23 -1.68
N ARG A 76 13.83 -20.03 -2.66
CA ARG A 76 13.68 -21.48 -2.60
C ARG A 76 14.71 -22.15 -1.68
N ASP A 77 15.57 -21.37 -1.03
CA ASP A 77 16.39 -21.88 0.04
C ASP A 77 15.48 -22.18 1.22
N LEU A 78 15.08 -23.42 1.33
CA LEU A 78 14.07 -23.86 2.30
C LEU A 78 14.47 -23.59 3.74
N LYS A 79 15.76 -23.74 4.04
CA LYS A 79 16.24 -23.50 5.40
C LYS A 79 16.04 -22.04 5.81
N LEU A 80 16.49 -21.12 4.96
CA LEU A 80 16.36 -19.70 5.25
C LEU A 80 14.90 -19.26 5.27
N SER A 81 14.11 -19.73 4.31
CA SER A 81 12.69 -19.40 4.24
C SER A 81 11.95 -19.91 5.48
N HIS A 82 12.30 -21.08 5.94
CA HIS A 82 11.68 -21.66 7.13
C HIS A 82 12.00 -20.86 8.39
N GLU A 83 13.25 -20.43 8.53
CA GLU A 83 13.64 -19.56 9.66
C GLU A 83 12.88 -18.25 9.66
N ILE A 84 12.70 -17.63 8.51
CA ILE A 84 11.96 -16.39 8.39
C ILE A 84 10.50 -16.59 8.78
N LEU A 85 9.88 -17.69 8.36
CA LEU A 85 8.49 -17.99 8.70
C LEU A 85 8.33 -18.25 10.20
N GLU A 86 9.30 -18.90 10.82
CA GLU A 86 9.27 -19.12 12.27
C GLU A 86 9.33 -17.80 13.04
N GLU A 87 10.14 -16.85 12.58
CA GLU A 87 10.23 -15.54 13.21
C GLU A 87 8.92 -14.76 13.12
N GLN A 88 8.16 -14.95 12.06
CA GLN A 88 6.90 -14.27 11.85
C GLN A 88 5.73 -14.97 12.53
N ALA A 89 5.89 -16.19 12.90
CA ALA A 89 4.84 -16.94 13.57
C ALA A 89 4.75 -16.61 15.04
#